data_43f403e716c5462849e62ff802f5e2e9
#
_entry.id   43f403e716c5462849e62ff802f5e2e9
#
_cell.length_a   1.000
_cell.length_b   1.000
_cell.length_c   1.000
_cell.angle_alpha   90.00
_cell.angle_beta   90.00
_cell.angle_gamma   90.00
#
_symmetry.space_group_name_H-M   'P 1'
#
loop_
_entity.id
_entity.type
_entity.pdbx_description
1 polymer ?
#
loop_
_entity_poly.entity_id
_entity_poly.type
_entity_poly.pdbx_seq_one_letter_code
_entity_poly.pdbx_strand_id
1 'polypeptide(L)'
;MKKKSNLQAVPACLPAREGGFFNLRVSIGLLTVVAGLLFVLFATANPSKGGGRGFGARSNGPTPSRPSLGQLTGRTFARITPNGVITENLLGSERQDPTRATSERFVLGPLGNTLWQVDDLNAIADGVAIDANDVWGAWTLQGARLSAYPIGGDGTPDFEFSSFGSGNSGVASAKGADRMAYMESNAAGTDFRVHGFKSTSGGVPDWSFPFPVSDPNLPASSKKVAVSYDGSTVASVVSDSVTQNSTLYVFEADTGEIRSSRTDALRMNAVDLTDDGSVALVTEDNLAVLVDTSNGNTLFSVAGSGAGNIFYRISGDGSVFVTGGFNFDVYKYDGTTYQRVIHFTRPSSWFGGAAIVSRDGSTVGSFAGNYANNWLTGEVFLFDVASAQMIGSYPVSGTGQYQGTPVGAESNDNGTVMAFASWGTEFHDWPEVMVFNRNVDLIGAINFPGSAFGVDVSTDGQYVVGGSKAVHANQFGSGGRIELIQLQPQPTPTPTPTTTPSPTVTPTATGTATPTPTTTPRATPLPRPRPSPHPRPTPP
;
A
#
# COMPACT_ATOMS: atom_id res chain seq x y z
N MET A 1 35.65 -65.48 -11.72
CA MET A 1 34.41 -65.49 -10.95
C MET A 1 33.63 -64.19 -11.23
N LYS A 2 32.57 -64.29 -12.03
CA LYS A 2 31.73 -63.15 -12.40
C LYS A 2 30.47 -63.14 -11.52
N LYS A 3 30.23 -62.11 -10.71
CA LYS A 3 28.98 -61.94 -9.98
C LYS A 3 28.03 -61.11 -10.85
N LYS A 4 26.90 -61.70 -11.22
CA LYS A 4 25.75 -61.02 -11.83
C LYS A 4 24.95 -60.35 -10.72
N SER A 5 24.64 -59.07 -10.85
CA SER A 5 23.67 -58.36 -10.03
C SER A 5 22.34 -58.26 -10.77
N ASN A 6 21.28 -58.79 -10.18
CA ASN A 6 19.90 -58.67 -10.64
C ASN A 6 19.38 -57.28 -10.36
N LEU A 7 18.94 -56.57 -11.41
CA LEU A 7 18.11 -55.40 -11.31
C LEU A 7 16.63 -55.83 -11.40
N GLN A 8 15.91 -55.65 -10.29
CA GLN A 8 14.44 -55.76 -10.27
C GLN A 8 13.82 -54.48 -10.88
N ALA A 9 12.94 -54.69 -11.84
CA ALA A 9 12.13 -53.64 -12.47
C ALA A 9 11.02 -53.17 -11.52
N VAL A 10 10.91 -51.86 -11.34
CA VAL A 10 9.79 -51.19 -10.65
C VAL A 10 8.71 -50.88 -11.69
N PRO A 11 7.43 -51.15 -11.45
CA PRO A 11 6.38 -50.88 -12.42
C PRO A 11 6.11 -49.38 -12.53
N ALA A 12 5.97 -48.90 -13.78
CA ALA A 12 5.61 -47.55 -14.13
C ALA A 12 4.15 -47.23 -13.71
N CYS A 13 3.98 -46.26 -12.83
CA CYS A 13 2.68 -45.61 -12.61
C CYS A 13 2.34 -44.70 -13.79
N LEU A 14 1.17 -44.88 -14.36
CA LEU A 14 0.57 -44.03 -15.39
C LEU A 14 0.33 -42.61 -14.86
N PRO A 15 0.56 -41.55 -15.65
CA PRO A 15 0.29 -40.20 -15.20
C PRO A 15 -1.22 -39.92 -15.18
N ALA A 16 -1.68 -39.35 -14.08
CA ALA A 16 -3.02 -38.79 -13.92
C ALA A 16 -3.25 -37.64 -14.90
N ARG A 17 -4.42 -37.60 -15.50
CA ARG A 17 -4.89 -36.56 -16.43
C ARG A 17 -4.83 -35.18 -15.74
N GLU A 18 -3.85 -34.38 -16.07
CA GLU A 18 -3.86 -32.94 -15.84
C GLU A 18 -4.72 -32.25 -16.92
N GLY A 19 -6.00 -32.18 -16.67
CA GLY A 19 -6.94 -31.43 -17.53
C GLY A 19 -7.70 -30.43 -16.67
N GLY A 20 -7.36 -29.14 -16.77
CA GLY A 20 -8.18 -28.09 -16.17
C GLY A 20 -7.49 -26.79 -15.78
N PHE A 21 -6.19 -26.82 -15.54
CA PHE A 21 -5.49 -25.60 -15.03
C PHE A 21 -4.96 -24.66 -16.11
N PHE A 22 -4.85 -25.11 -17.35
CA PHE A 22 -4.24 -24.31 -18.43
C PHE A 22 -5.08 -23.11 -18.88
N ASN A 23 -6.41 -23.19 -18.79
CA ASN A 23 -7.29 -22.11 -19.27
C ASN A 23 -7.41 -20.93 -18.29
N LEU A 24 -7.17 -21.14 -16.99
CA LEU A 24 -7.27 -20.07 -16.01
C LEU A 24 -6.03 -19.17 -16.01
N ARG A 25 -4.85 -19.75 -16.26
CA ARG A 25 -3.60 -18.98 -16.37
C ARG A 25 -3.58 -18.03 -17.56
N VAL A 26 -4.15 -18.45 -18.69
CA VAL A 26 -4.26 -17.60 -19.89
C VAL A 26 -5.25 -16.46 -19.66
N SER A 27 -6.34 -16.69 -18.94
CA SER A 27 -7.35 -15.64 -18.70
C SER A 27 -6.86 -14.56 -17.72
N ILE A 28 -6.13 -14.92 -16.67
CA ILE A 28 -5.60 -13.94 -15.67
C ILE A 28 -4.39 -13.21 -16.25
N GLY A 29 -3.50 -13.89 -16.96
CA GLY A 29 -2.41 -13.25 -17.70
C GLY A 29 -2.93 -12.30 -18.78
N LEU A 30 -4.03 -12.63 -19.45
CA LEU A 30 -4.66 -11.77 -20.44
C LEU A 30 -5.31 -10.54 -19.81
N LEU A 31 -5.88 -10.64 -18.60
CA LEU A 31 -6.48 -9.50 -17.88
C LEU A 31 -5.41 -8.49 -17.42
N THR A 32 -4.28 -8.97 -16.93
CA THR A 32 -3.14 -8.11 -16.54
C THR A 32 -2.44 -7.52 -17.76
N VAL A 33 -2.33 -8.27 -18.84
CA VAL A 33 -1.80 -7.79 -20.12
C VAL A 33 -2.77 -6.84 -20.80
N VAL A 34 -4.09 -7.05 -20.71
CA VAL A 34 -5.09 -6.11 -21.27
C VAL A 34 -5.11 -4.79 -20.49
N ALA A 35 -4.96 -4.79 -19.17
CA ALA A 35 -4.79 -3.55 -18.42
C ALA A 35 -3.47 -2.83 -18.77
N GLY A 36 -2.36 -3.57 -18.89
CA GLY A 36 -1.07 -3.01 -19.32
C GLY A 36 -1.04 -2.64 -20.82
N LEU A 37 -1.65 -3.46 -21.72
CA LEU A 37 -1.74 -3.15 -23.15
C LEU A 37 -2.74 -2.03 -23.46
N LEU A 38 -3.83 -1.89 -22.70
CA LEU A 38 -4.65 -0.69 -22.81
C LEU A 38 -3.82 0.56 -22.52
N PHE A 39 -2.96 0.54 -21.52
CA PHE A 39 -2.06 1.67 -21.24
C PHE A 39 -1.08 1.96 -22.38
N VAL A 40 -0.52 0.92 -23.03
CA VAL A 40 0.46 1.07 -24.14
C VAL A 40 -0.22 1.43 -25.46
N LEU A 41 -1.40 0.91 -25.76
CA LEU A 41 -2.13 1.23 -27.02
C LEU A 41 -2.63 2.69 -27.06
N PHE A 42 -2.77 3.35 -25.90
CA PHE A 42 -3.15 4.77 -25.85
C PHE A 42 -2.00 5.74 -26.12
N ALA A 43 -0.74 5.31 -25.93
CA ALA A 43 0.43 6.16 -26.19
C ALA A 43 0.83 6.24 -27.67
N THR A 44 0.34 5.34 -28.54
CA THR A 44 0.79 5.25 -29.95
C THR A 44 -0.19 5.74 -31.00
N ALA A 45 -1.37 6.25 -30.63
CA ALA A 45 -2.29 6.86 -31.59
C ALA A 45 -1.82 8.26 -32.01
N ASN A 46 -0.89 8.34 -32.96
CA ASN A 46 -0.55 9.56 -33.65
C ASN A 46 -1.80 10.15 -34.35
N PRO A 47 -2.12 11.45 -34.16
CA PRO A 47 -3.16 12.07 -34.94
C PRO A 47 -2.71 12.23 -36.40
N SER A 48 -3.21 11.36 -37.29
CA SER A 48 -3.07 11.57 -38.72
C SER A 48 -3.76 12.89 -39.09
N LYS A 49 -3.04 13.78 -39.75
CA LYS A 49 -3.54 14.97 -40.41
C LYS A 49 -4.59 14.56 -41.48
N GLY A 50 -5.84 14.75 -41.18
CA GLY A 50 -6.96 14.51 -42.10
C GLY A 50 -7.93 15.69 -42.09
N GLY A 51 -8.08 16.28 -43.26
CA GLY A 51 -8.77 17.47 -43.66
C GLY A 51 -10.15 17.77 -43.06
N GLY A 52 -10.41 19.03 -42.91
CA GLY A 52 -11.62 19.61 -42.38
C GLY A 52 -12.88 19.26 -43.15
N ARG A 53 -13.91 18.93 -42.39
CA ARG A 53 -15.32 19.22 -42.75
C ARG A 53 -15.99 19.78 -41.49
N GLY A 54 -16.47 21.02 -41.62
CA GLY A 54 -17.22 21.69 -40.58
C GLY A 54 -18.48 20.92 -40.21
N PHE A 55 -18.64 20.64 -38.94
CA PHE A 55 -19.90 20.24 -38.36
C PHE A 55 -20.45 21.41 -37.51
N GLY A 56 -21.69 21.72 -37.79
CA GLY A 56 -22.41 22.83 -37.23
C GLY A 56 -22.46 22.85 -35.71
N ALA A 57 -22.51 24.05 -35.17
CA ALA A 57 -22.70 24.33 -33.77
C ALA A 57 -23.87 23.53 -33.19
N ARG A 58 -23.57 22.58 -32.30
CA ARG A 58 -24.56 22.01 -31.41
C ARG A 58 -24.68 22.91 -30.17
N SER A 59 -25.93 23.19 -29.87
CA SER A 59 -26.39 23.97 -28.73
C SER A 59 -25.66 23.58 -27.43
N ASN A 60 -25.23 24.60 -26.69
CA ASN A 60 -24.78 24.51 -25.31
C ASN A 60 -25.91 23.92 -24.44
N GLY A 61 -25.90 22.59 -24.29
CA GLY A 61 -26.57 21.96 -23.17
C GLY A 61 -25.84 22.37 -21.89
N PRO A 62 -26.53 22.52 -20.78
CA PRO A 62 -25.89 22.87 -19.52
C PRO A 62 -24.84 21.77 -19.18
N THR A 63 -23.62 22.20 -18.95
CA THR A 63 -22.57 21.35 -18.37
C THR A 63 -23.15 20.70 -17.12
N PRO A 64 -23.12 19.36 -16.95
CA PRO A 64 -23.61 18.75 -15.74
C PRO A 64 -22.82 19.34 -14.58
N SER A 65 -23.51 20.06 -13.71
CA SER A 65 -22.91 20.60 -12.50
C SER A 65 -22.35 19.44 -11.67
N ARG A 66 -21.10 19.59 -11.26
CA ARG A 66 -20.42 18.66 -10.33
C ARG A 66 -21.35 18.36 -9.16
N PRO A 67 -21.60 17.08 -8.81
CA PRO A 67 -22.32 16.78 -7.59
C PRO A 67 -21.51 17.31 -6.41
N SER A 68 -22.08 18.30 -5.71
CA SER A 68 -21.54 18.75 -4.42
C SER A 68 -21.63 17.61 -3.40
N LEU A 69 -20.81 17.64 -2.37
CA LEU A 69 -20.86 16.67 -1.27
C LEU A 69 -22.31 16.43 -0.76
N GLY A 70 -23.18 17.45 -0.86
CA GLY A 70 -24.60 17.37 -0.56
C GLY A 70 -25.45 16.51 -1.53
N GLN A 71 -24.92 16.11 -2.70
CA GLN A 71 -25.63 15.23 -3.65
C GLN A 71 -25.34 13.75 -3.45
N LEU A 72 -24.40 13.40 -2.56
CA LEU A 72 -24.17 12.04 -2.10
C LEU A 72 -25.21 11.57 -1.04
N THR A 73 -26.23 12.44 -0.77
CA THR A 73 -27.30 12.18 0.18
C THR A 73 -28.16 11.00 -0.28
N GLY A 74 -28.28 10.01 0.59
CA GLY A 74 -29.16 8.85 0.37
C GLY A 74 -28.46 7.54 0.05
N ARG A 75 -27.13 7.48 0.07
CA ARG A 75 -26.37 6.24 -0.10
C ARG A 75 -26.20 5.52 1.23
N THR A 76 -26.50 4.24 1.25
CA THR A 76 -26.45 3.40 2.43
C THR A 76 -25.18 2.57 2.40
N PHE A 77 -24.40 2.65 3.45
CA PHE A 77 -23.24 1.79 3.69
C PHE A 77 -23.57 0.80 4.81
N ALA A 78 -23.12 -0.43 4.66
CA ALA A 78 -23.26 -1.42 5.70
C ALA A 78 -21.90 -1.74 6.31
N ARG A 79 -21.78 -1.64 7.62
CA ARG A 79 -20.61 -2.04 8.40
C ARG A 79 -20.92 -3.33 9.16
N ILE A 80 -20.06 -4.33 9.02
CA ILE A 80 -20.15 -5.55 9.81
C ILE A 80 -19.24 -5.41 11.03
N THR A 81 -19.80 -5.54 12.22
CA THR A 81 -19.06 -5.56 13.49
C THR A 81 -19.21 -6.94 14.12
N PRO A 82 -18.40 -7.30 15.13
CA PRO A 82 -18.59 -8.52 15.90
C PRO A 82 -20.00 -8.67 16.50
N ASN A 83 -20.72 -7.57 16.65
CA ASN A 83 -22.09 -7.52 17.21
C ASN A 83 -23.20 -7.47 16.14
N GLY A 84 -22.87 -7.56 14.85
CA GLY A 84 -23.82 -7.57 13.75
C GLY A 84 -23.55 -6.55 12.64
N VAL A 85 -24.47 -6.48 11.68
CA VAL A 85 -24.42 -5.53 10.56
C VAL A 85 -25.04 -4.21 10.98
N ILE A 86 -24.29 -3.13 10.91
CA ILE A 86 -24.77 -1.75 11.08
C ILE A 86 -24.91 -1.13 9.71
N THR A 87 -26.11 -0.67 9.36
CA THR A 87 -26.37 0.03 8.11
C THR A 87 -26.39 1.54 8.38
N GLU A 88 -25.52 2.29 7.70
CA GLU A 88 -25.35 3.72 7.88
C GLU A 88 -25.74 4.47 6.60
N ASN A 89 -26.51 5.56 6.73
CA ASN A 89 -26.73 6.51 5.65
C ASN A 89 -25.74 7.65 5.79
N LEU A 90 -24.78 7.72 4.89
CA LEU A 90 -23.67 8.68 4.95
C LEU A 90 -24.07 10.15 4.81
N LEU A 91 -25.26 10.45 4.35
CA LEU A 91 -25.72 11.85 4.23
C LEU A 91 -27.25 11.87 4.30
N GLY A 92 -27.75 12.48 5.34
CA GLY A 92 -29.18 12.54 5.60
C GLY A 92 -29.98 13.27 4.53
N SER A 93 -30.89 12.58 3.92
CA SER A 93 -32.20 13.09 3.60
C SER A 93 -33.21 11.96 3.80
N GLU A 94 -34.19 12.25 4.60
CA GLU A 94 -35.21 11.32 5.04
C GLU A 94 -36.03 10.78 3.86
N ARG A 95 -35.94 9.47 3.60
CA ARG A 95 -37.10 8.65 3.33
C ARG A 95 -37.18 7.63 4.44
N GLN A 96 -37.97 7.92 5.43
CA GLN A 96 -38.33 6.99 6.47
C GLN A 96 -39.14 5.85 5.85
N ASP A 97 -38.55 4.66 5.84
CA ASP A 97 -39.30 3.43 5.75
C ASP A 97 -39.78 3.11 7.18
N PRO A 98 -41.09 3.17 7.47
CA PRO A 98 -41.62 3.05 8.83
C PRO A 98 -41.51 1.65 9.45
N THR A 99 -40.94 0.67 8.73
CA THR A 99 -40.84 -0.73 9.18
C THR A 99 -39.46 -1.17 9.62
N ARG A 100 -38.45 -0.29 9.56
CA ARG A 100 -37.07 -0.61 9.97
C ARG A 100 -36.80 -0.12 11.39
N ALA A 101 -36.40 -1.06 12.25
CA ALA A 101 -35.95 -0.76 13.61
C ALA A 101 -34.87 0.33 13.57
N THR A 102 -34.99 1.32 14.43
CA THR A 102 -34.08 2.44 14.61
C THR A 102 -32.70 1.92 14.98
N SER A 103 -31.82 1.80 13.97
CA SER A 103 -30.38 1.66 14.23
C SER A 103 -29.86 3.00 14.74
N GLU A 104 -29.08 2.97 15.81
CA GLU A 104 -28.43 4.17 16.34
C GLU A 104 -27.68 4.88 15.22
N ARG A 105 -28.02 6.14 14.96
CA ARG A 105 -27.34 7.01 14.03
C ARG A 105 -25.98 7.38 14.63
N PHE A 106 -24.91 6.78 14.13
CA PHE A 106 -23.61 7.38 14.31
C PHE A 106 -23.56 8.65 13.45
N VAL A 107 -23.53 9.80 14.11
CA VAL A 107 -23.18 11.05 13.44
C VAL A 107 -21.69 10.95 13.14
N LEU A 108 -21.36 10.64 11.89
CA LEU A 108 -19.99 10.78 11.41
C LEU A 108 -19.61 12.27 11.56
N GLY A 109 -18.52 12.53 12.26
CA GLY A 109 -17.91 13.85 12.24
C GLY A 109 -17.56 14.27 10.80
N PRO A 110 -17.16 15.50 10.55
CA PRO A 110 -16.77 15.93 9.22
C PRO A 110 -15.69 14.97 8.67
N LEU A 111 -15.87 14.49 7.43
CA LEU A 111 -15.02 13.50 6.76
C LEU A 111 -13.65 14.04 6.31
N GLY A 112 -13.07 14.97 7.07
CA GLY A 112 -11.85 15.69 6.74
C GLY A 112 -12.14 16.99 5.97
N ASN A 113 -11.19 17.92 5.98
CA ASN A 113 -11.25 19.17 5.24
C ASN A 113 -10.23 19.13 4.10
N THR A 114 -10.64 19.41 2.88
CA THR A 114 -9.70 19.65 1.78
C THR A 114 -8.88 20.90 2.11
N LEU A 115 -7.56 20.74 2.23
CA LEU A 115 -6.63 21.86 2.38
C LEU A 115 -6.40 22.51 1.02
N TRP A 116 -6.04 21.70 0.05
CA TRP A 116 -5.88 22.12 -1.34
C TRP A 116 -6.09 20.96 -2.31
N GLN A 117 -6.30 21.30 -3.57
CA GLN A 117 -6.35 20.37 -4.70
C GLN A 117 -5.65 20.97 -5.90
N VAL A 118 -5.01 20.13 -6.70
CA VAL A 118 -4.35 20.50 -7.95
C VAL A 118 -4.91 19.66 -9.09
N ASP A 119 -5.43 20.30 -10.11
CA ASP A 119 -5.95 19.65 -11.32
C ASP A 119 -4.97 19.83 -12.48
N ASP A 120 -4.68 18.75 -13.21
CA ASP A 120 -3.99 18.80 -14.50
C ASP A 120 -4.91 18.27 -15.60
N LEU A 121 -4.94 18.92 -16.76
CA LEU A 121 -5.83 18.54 -17.86
C LEU A 121 -5.26 17.42 -18.74
N ASN A 122 -3.96 17.17 -18.67
CA ASN A 122 -3.24 16.29 -19.58
C ASN A 122 -2.57 15.11 -18.87
N ALA A 123 -2.15 15.29 -17.63
CA ALA A 123 -1.46 14.29 -16.83
C ALA A 123 -2.40 13.62 -15.84
N ILE A 124 -2.11 12.36 -15.52
CA ILE A 124 -2.80 11.58 -14.47
C ILE A 124 -1.89 11.60 -13.24
N ALA A 125 -2.43 11.84 -12.06
CA ALA A 125 -1.72 11.66 -10.81
C ALA A 125 -1.70 10.16 -10.45
N ASP A 126 -0.69 9.43 -10.94
CA ASP A 126 -0.57 7.98 -10.77
C ASP A 126 0.05 7.60 -9.42
N GLY A 127 0.94 8.42 -8.90
CA GLY A 127 1.56 8.22 -7.59
C GLY A 127 1.53 9.47 -6.73
N VAL A 128 1.35 9.27 -5.44
CA VAL A 128 1.49 10.30 -4.42
C VAL A 128 2.27 9.75 -3.24
N ALA A 129 3.04 10.61 -2.59
CA ALA A 129 3.71 10.32 -1.33
C ALA A 129 3.66 11.56 -0.43
N ILE A 130 3.69 11.37 0.89
CA ILE A 130 3.70 12.46 1.86
C ILE A 130 4.79 12.18 2.90
N ASP A 131 5.61 13.17 3.16
CA ASP A 131 6.57 13.17 4.25
C ASP A 131 6.16 14.16 5.37
N ALA A 132 7.11 14.61 6.17
CA ALA A 132 6.82 15.51 7.29
C ALA A 132 6.40 16.93 6.84
N ASN A 133 6.80 17.37 5.66
CA ASN A 133 6.66 18.76 5.19
C ASN A 133 5.91 18.88 3.87
N ASP A 134 6.07 17.88 2.99
CA ASP A 134 5.69 17.98 1.60
C ASP A 134 4.81 16.81 1.14
N VAL A 135 4.01 17.09 0.12
CA VAL A 135 3.34 16.11 -0.73
C VAL A 135 4.07 16.04 -2.05
N TRP A 136 4.40 14.83 -2.46
CA TRP A 136 5.06 14.52 -3.72
C TRP A 136 4.07 13.91 -4.69
N GLY A 137 3.92 14.52 -5.86
CA GLY A 137 3.03 14.04 -6.91
C GLY A 137 3.80 13.53 -8.11
N ALA A 138 3.55 12.27 -8.50
CA ALA A 138 4.06 11.67 -9.72
C ALA A 138 2.97 11.70 -10.80
N TRP A 139 3.16 12.57 -11.79
CA TRP A 139 2.25 12.75 -12.91
C TRP A 139 2.69 11.91 -14.11
N THR A 140 1.76 11.23 -14.76
CA THR A 140 2.00 10.36 -15.92
C THR A 140 1.31 10.86 -17.17
N LEU A 141 1.66 10.30 -18.32
CA LEU A 141 1.22 10.66 -19.67
C LEU A 141 1.85 11.96 -20.19
N GLN A 142 1.06 12.80 -20.86
CA GLN A 142 1.53 14.10 -21.34
C GLN A 142 1.69 15.05 -20.14
N GLY A 143 2.88 15.65 -20.01
CA GLY A 143 3.21 16.43 -18.83
C GLY A 143 3.66 15.58 -17.63
N ALA A 144 4.17 14.36 -17.91
CA ALA A 144 4.77 13.51 -16.88
C ALA A 144 5.90 14.25 -16.15
N ARG A 145 5.79 14.32 -14.84
CA ARG A 145 6.69 15.05 -13.96
C ARG A 145 6.54 14.63 -12.51
N LEU A 146 7.53 14.98 -11.73
CA LEU A 146 7.45 15.09 -10.28
C LEU A 146 7.04 16.52 -9.91
N SER A 147 6.20 16.69 -8.93
CA SER A 147 5.88 17.97 -8.33
C SER A 147 5.94 17.87 -6.81
N ALA A 148 6.52 18.87 -6.14
CA ALA A 148 6.59 18.97 -4.68
C ALA A 148 5.65 20.07 -4.20
N TYR A 149 4.78 19.77 -3.25
CA TYR A 149 3.77 20.69 -2.72
C TYR A 149 3.92 20.78 -1.21
N PRO A 150 4.12 21.98 -0.62
CA PRO A 150 4.11 22.13 0.83
C PRO A 150 2.75 21.73 1.44
N ILE A 151 2.74 20.98 2.52
CA ILE A 151 1.50 20.59 3.21
C ILE A 151 0.68 21.81 3.61
N GLY A 152 1.33 22.83 4.18
CA GLY A 152 0.68 24.09 4.60
C GLY A 152 0.47 25.12 3.47
N GLY A 153 0.73 24.74 2.21
CA GLY A 153 0.58 25.61 1.05
C GLY A 153 -0.86 25.70 0.52
N ASP A 154 -0.98 26.26 -0.68
CA ASP A 154 -2.23 26.43 -1.41
C ASP A 154 -2.37 25.50 -2.63
N GLY A 155 -1.47 24.52 -2.77
CA GLY A 155 -1.37 23.63 -3.93
C GLY A 155 -0.46 24.17 -5.04
N THR A 156 0.24 25.28 -4.80
CA THR A 156 1.30 25.73 -5.69
C THR A 156 2.55 24.87 -5.42
N PRO A 157 3.16 24.23 -6.45
CA PRO A 157 4.35 23.44 -6.24
C PRO A 157 5.57 24.30 -5.96
N ASP A 158 6.41 23.92 -5.02
CA ASP A 158 7.71 24.55 -4.77
C ASP A 158 8.67 24.35 -5.94
N PHE A 159 8.60 23.16 -6.56
CA PHE A 159 9.29 22.87 -7.80
C PHE A 159 8.62 21.74 -8.59
N GLU A 160 8.99 21.64 -9.86
CA GLU A 160 8.65 20.53 -10.74
C GLU A 160 9.90 20.02 -11.46
N PHE A 161 9.92 18.70 -11.73
CA PHE A 161 11.01 18.06 -12.45
C PHE A 161 10.48 17.06 -13.47
N SER A 162 11.12 17.01 -14.65
CA SER A 162 10.90 15.96 -15.65
C SER A 162 12.13 15.80 -16.54
N SER A 163 12.54 14.55 -16.79
CA SER A 163 13.55 14.28 -17.82
C SER A 163 12.94 14.13 -19.21
N PHE A 164 11.70 13.67 -19.31
CA PHE A 164 11.10 13.26 -20.58
C PHE A 164 9.88 14.10 -21.00
N GLY A 165 9.20 14.75 -20.06
CA GLY A 165 7.98 15.54 -20.31
C GLY A 165 6.76 14.69 -20.72
N SER A 166 6.92 13.40 -20.97
CA SER A 166 5.84 12.44 -21.21
C SER A 166 6.30 11.02 -20.91
N GLY A 167 5.43 10.20 -20.33
CA GLY A 167 5.72 8.81 -19.99
C GLY A 167 4.99 8.35 -18.75
N ASN A 168 5.54 7.35 -18.07
CA ASN A 168 5.01 6.85 -16.81
C ASN A 168 5.93 7.26 -15.67
N SER A 169 5.39 7.40 -14.47
CA SER A 169 6.14 7.81 -13.30
C SER A 169 5.64 7.15 -12.02
N GLY A 170 6.46 7.23 -10.98
CA GLY A 170 6.13 6.77 -9.63
C GLY A 170 7.01 7.48 -8.61
N VAL A 171 6.52 7.59 -7.39
CA VAL A 171 7.19 8.30 -6.30
C VAL A 171 7.08 7.54 -5.00
N ALA A 172 8.11 7.61 -4.18
CA ALA A 172 8.11 7.20 -2.78
C ALA A 172 8.91 8.21 -1.96
N SER A 173 8.52 8.45 -0.72
CA SER A 173 9.22 9.34 0.20
C SER A 173 9.56 8.65 1.51
N ALA A 174 10.64 9.07 2.14
CA ALA A 174 10.95 8.73 3.52
C ALA A 174 10.01 9.49 4.46
N LYS A 175 9.39 8.78 5.38
CA LYS A 175 8.49 9.41 6.36
C LYS A 175 9.23 10.09 7.50
N GLY A 176 10.46 9.68 7.82
CA GLY A 176 11.28 10.18 8.92
C GLY A 176 12.45 11.06 8.50
N ALA A 177 12.65 11.31 7.20
CA ALA A 177 13.77 12.08 6.68
C ALA A 177 13.37 12.84 5.41
N ASP A 178 14.11 13.91 5.10
CA ASP A 178 13.96 14.67 3.86
C ASP A 178 14.65 13.92 2.70
N ARG A 179 14.00 12.88 2.21
CA ARG A 179 14.42 12.06 1.07
C ARG A 179 13.23 11.53 0.31
N MET A 180 13.31 11.56 -1.00
CA MET A 180 12.36 10.91 -1.87
C MET A 180 13.04 10.31 -3.09
N ALA A 181 12.41 9.34 -3.71
CA ALA A 181 12.81 8.76 -4.97
C ALA A 181 11.69 8.88 -6.01
N TYR A 182 12.06 9.31 -7.19
CA TYR A 182 11.18 9.44 -8.34
C TYR A 182 11.63 8.51 -9.45
N MET A 183 10.75 7.63 -9.88
CA MET A 183 10.98 6.73 -11.00
C MET A 183 10.19 7.20 -12.21
N GLU A 184 10.82 7.27 -13.37
CA GLU A 184 10.15 7.66 -14.61
C GLU A 184 10.57 6.79 -15.80
N SER A 185 9.72 6.78 -16.82
CA SER A 185 10.04 6.26 -18.14
C SER A 185 9.64 7.25 -19.22
N ASN A 186 10.32 7.21 -20.36
CA ASN A 186 9.85 7.93 -21.54
C ASN A 186 8.54 7.31 -22.09
N ALA A 187 7.84 8.03 -22.95
CA ALA A 187 6.57 7.59 -23.54
C ALA A 187 6.68 6.30 -24.37
N ALA A 188 7.87 6.00 -24.91
CA ALA A 188 8.14 4.78 -25.67
C ALA A 188 8.42 3.57 -24.76
N GLY A 189 8.64 3.78 -23.45
CA GLY A 189 9.03 2.73 -22.52
C GLY A 189 10.42 2.16 -22.77
N THR A 190 11.32 2.92 -23.41
CA THR A 190 12.67 2.47 -23.79
C THR A 190 13.78 3.04 -22.92
N ASP A 191 13.49 4.05 -22.12
CA ASP A 191 14.41 4.67 -21.17
C ASP A 191 13.71 4.75 -19.81
N PHE A 192 14.31 4.14 -18.80
CA PHE A 192 13.85 4.11 -17.42
C PHE A 192 14.91 4.71 -16.52
N ARG A 193 14.49 5.54 -15.59
CA ARG A 193 15.38 6.19 -14.62
C ARG A 193 14.76 6.23 -13.24
N VAL A 194 15.63 6.22 -12.24
CA VAL A 194 15.31 6.60 -10.87
C VAL A 194 16.19 7.79 -10.47
N HIS A 195 15.59 8.70 -9.72
CA HIS A 195 16.21 9.93 -9.26
C HIS A 195 16.01 10.06 -7.76
N GLY A 196 17.02 10.53 -7.04
CA GLY A 196 16.92 10.89 -5.63
C GLY A 196 16.84 12.41 -5.47
N PHE A 197 15.98 12.84 -4.56
CA PHE A 197 15.75 14.26 -4.23
C PHE A 197 15.66 14.48 -2.72
N LYS A 198 15.78 15.75 -2.35
CA LYS A 198 15.34 16.35 -1.09
C LYS A 198 14.34 17.46 -1.38
N SER A 199 13.54 17.87 -0.39
CA SER A 199 12.69 19.06 -0.51
C SER A 199 13.51 20.30 -0.88
N THR A 200 14.75 20.36 -0.41
CA THR A 200 15.69 21.46 -0.67
C THR A 200 16.42 21.38 -2.02
N SER A 201 16.21 20.34 -2.81
CA SER A 201 16.91 20.15 -4.10
C SER A 201 16.52 21.18 -5.18
N GLY A 202 15.38 21.89 -5.00
CA GLY A 202 14.94 22.94 -5.92
C GLY A 202 14.67 22.45 -7.34
N GLY A 203 14.19 21.22 -7.48
CA GLY A 203 13.88 20.59 -8.78
C GLY A 203 15.08 20.01 -9.54
N VAL A 204 16.25 19.94 -8.92
CA VAL A 204 17.42 19.26 -9.49
C VAL A 204 17.67 17.98 -8.69
N PRO A 205 17.68 16.79 -9.32
CA PRO A 205 17.96 15.57 -8.60
C PRO A 205 19.37 15.58 -8.01
N ASP A 206 19.52 15.12 -6.77
CA ASP A 206 20.84 14.93 -6.14
C ASP A 206 21.65 13.89 -6.91
N TRP A 207 20.95 12.88 -7.44
CA TRP A 207 21.51 11.85 -8.31
C TRP A 207 20.45 11.27 -9.26
N SER A 208 20.93 10.60 -10.32
CA SER A 208 20.08 9.94 -11.31
C SER A 208 20.74 8.65 -11.78
N PHE A 209 19.96 7.58 -11.88
CA PHE A 209 20.43 6.30 -12.36
C PHE A 209 19.57 5.81 -13.53
N PRO A 210 20.14 5.66 -14.76
CA PRO A 210 19.47 5.03 -15.88
C PRO A 210 19.53 3.51 -15.74
N PHE A 211 18.38 2.83 -15.82
CA PHE A 211 18.35 1.37 -15.76
C PHE A 211 18.87 0.77 -17.08
N PRO A 212 19.76 -0.22 -17.01
CA PRO A 212 20.32 -0.87 -18.19
C PRO A 212 19.35 -1.93 -18.75
N VAL A 213 18.14 -1.51 -19.12
CA VAL A 213 17.12 -2.36 -19.75
C VAL A 213 16.85 -1.86 -21.15
N SER A 214 16.80 -2.78 -22.11
CA SER A 214 16.56 -2.45 -23.52
C SER A 214 15.09 -2.42 -23.89
N ASP A 215 14.25 -3.11 -23.13
CA ASP A 215 12.80 -3.19 -23.37
C ASP A 215 12.08 -3.48 -22.03
N PRO A 216 11.77 -2.45 -21.26
CA PRO A 216 11.13 -2.61 -19.96
C PRO A 216 9.73 -3.26 -20.07
N ASN A 217 9.52 -4.28 -19.26
CA ASN A 217 8.29 -5.08 -19.30
C ASN A 217 7.09 -4.41 -18.62
N LEU A 218 7.37 -3.51 -17.67
CA LEU A 218 6.33 -2.82 -16.92
C LEU A 218 6.64 -1.32 -16.86
N PRO A 219 5.62 -0.47 -16.92
CA PRO A 219 5.81 0.97 -16.77
C PRO A 219 6.38 1.33 -15.40
N ALA A 220 6.99 2.49 -15.26
CA ALA A 220 7.30 3.09 -13.97
C ALA A 220 6.01 3.27 -13.15
N SER A 221 6.10 3.06 -11.86
CA SER A 221 4.98 3.29 -10.93
C SER A 221 5.48 3.39 -9.49
N SER A 222 4.70 3.99 -8.60
CA SER A 222 5.03 4.11 -7.18
C SER A 222 5.20 2.77 -6.46
N LYS A 223 4.70 1.67 -7.01
CA LYS A 223 4.87 0.32 -6.44
C LYS A 223 6.24 -0.28 -6.69
N LYS A 224 7.02 0.32 -7.59
CA LYS A 224 8.32 -0.18 -8.04
C LYS A 224 9.50 0.58 -7.46
N VAL A 225 9.24 1.55 -6.62
CA VAL A 225 10.24 2.33 -5.92
C VAL A 225 9.82 2.46 -4.45
N ALA A 226 10.77 2.34 -3.54
CA ALA A 226 10.59 2.51 -2.11
C ALA A 226 11.76 3.30 -1.53
N VAL A 227 11.50 4.04 -0.46
CA VAL A 227 12.51 4.74 0.34
C VAL A 227 12.33 4.30 1.78
N SER A 228 13.43 3.97 2.47
CA SER A 228 13.38 3.63 3.89
C SER A 228 12.91 4.82 4.73
N TYR A 229 12.29 4.55 5.86
CA TYR A 229 11.77 5.60 6.74
C TYR A 229 12.84 6.60 7.17
N ASP A 230 14.04 6.12 7.49
CA ASP A 230 15.19 6.92 7.88
C ASP A 230 15.86 7.66 6.71
N GLY A 231 15.41 7.44 5.49
CA GLY A 231 15.93 8.05 4.28
C GLY A 231 17.33 7.58 3.87
N SER A 232 17.82 6.47 4.42
CA SER A 232 19.16 5.96 4.11
C SER A 232 19.23 5.13 2.84
N THR A 233 18.12 4.52 2.43
CA THR A 233 18.06 3.50 1.38
C THR A 233 16.94 3.79 0.39
N VAL A 234 17.26 3.69 -0.89
CA VAL A 234 16.28 3.63 -1.99
C VAL A 234 16.34 2.24 -2.61
N ALA A 235 15.19 1.62 -2.84
CA ALA A 235 15.09 0.38 -3.60
C ALA A 235 14.19 0.57 -4.82
N SER A 236 14.57 -0.04 -5.94
CA SER A 236 13.75 0.00 -7.15
C SER A 236 13.81 -1.32 -7.90
N VAL A 237 12.69 -1.73 -8.49
CA VAL A 237 12.60 -2.94 -9.31
C VAL A 237 12.31 -2.59 -10.76
N VAL A 238 13.00 -3.24 -11.67
CA VAL A 238 12.79 -3.09 -13.12
C VAL A 238 12.79 -4.47 -13.77
N SER A 239 11.95 -4.66 -14.77
CA SER A 239 11.85 -5.91 -15.53
C SER A 239 12.22 -5.66 -16.98
N ASP A 240 12.91 -6.61 -17.60
CA ASP A 240 13.32 -6.57 -19.01
C ASP A 240 12.52 -7.61 -19.80
N SER A 241 11.77 -7.17 -20.82
CA SER A 241 10.90 -8.05 -21.62
C SER A 241 11.69 -8.96 -22.56
N VAL A 242 12.91 -8.60 -22.92
CA VAL A 242 13.78 -9.41 -23.80
C VAL A 242 14.36 -10.58 -23.05
N THR A 243 14.95 -10.33 -21.88
CA THR A 243 15.56 -11.37 -21.06
C THR A 243 14.56 -12.09 -20.16
N GLN A 244 13.36 -11.51 -19.96
CA GLN A 244 12.34 -11.94 -19.00
C GLN A 244 12.82 -11.90 -17.54
N ASN A 245 13.93 -11.25 -17.28
CA ASN A 245 14.49 -11.08 -15.94
C ASN A 245 13.99 -9.79 -15.30
N SER A 246 13.91 -9.80 -13.98
CA SER A 246 13.72 -8.59 -13.19
C SER A 246 14.93 -8.36 -12.29
N THR A 247 15.26 -7.10 -12.04
CA THR A 247 16.35 -6.73 -11.16
C THR A 247 15.86 -5.78 -10.09
N LEU A 248 16.13 -6.13 -8.84
CA LEU A 248 16.08 -5.23 -7.69
C LEU A 248 17.41 -4.50 -7.64
N TYR A 249 17.39 -3.18 -7.60
CA TYR A 249 18.51 -2.31 -7.30
C TYR A 249 18.29 -1.67 -5.94
N VAL A 250 19.32 -1.67 -5.10
CA VAL A 250 19.35 -1.00 -3.80
C VAL A 250 20.43 0.05 -3.82
N PHE A 251 20.08 1.28 -3.49
CA PHE A 251 20.95 2.45 -3.56
C PHE A 251 21.17 3.06 -2.18
N GLU A 252 22.34 3.65 -1.98
CA GLU A 252 22.57 4.66 -0.95
C GLU A 252 21.76 5.90 -1.33
N ALA A 253 20.80 6.29 -0.50
CA ALA A 253 19.86 7.36 -0.87
C ALA A 253 20.52 8.74 -1.03
N ASP A 254 21.66 8.98 -0.38
CA ASP A 254 22.42 10.23 -0.48
C ASP A 254 23.18 10.40 -1.79
N THR A 255 23.72 9.31 -2.34
CA THR A 255 24.69 9.36 -3.43
C THR A 255 24.20 8.68 -4.71
N GLY A 256 23.17 7.82 -4.61
CA GLY A 256 22.71 6.97 -5.71
C GLY A 256 23.70 5.84 -6.06
N GLU A 257 24.71 5.58 -5.23
CA GLU A 257 25.60 4.43 -5.39
C GLU A 257 24.83 3.14 -5.15
N ILE A 258 25.05 2.14 -6.01
CA ILE A 258 24.43 0.83 -5.84
C ILE A 258 25.08 0.11 -4.65
N ARG A 259 24.31 -0.10 -3.59
CA ARG A 259 24.70 -0.91 -2.43
C ARG A 259 24.70 -2.40 -2.79
N SER A 260 23.64 -2.85 -3.44
CA SER A 260 23.51 -4.21 -3.94
C SER A 260 22.52 -4.28 -5.10
N SER A 261 22.58 -5.38 -5.85
CA SER A 261 21.56 -5.69 -6.85
C SER A 261 21.27 -7.19 -6.88
N ARG A 262 20.05 -7.55 -7.23
CA ARG A 262 19.61 -8.93 -7.38
C ARG A 262 18.82 -9.08 -8.67
N THR A 263 19.20 -10.01 -9.52
CA THR A 263 18.46 -10.37 -10.73
C THR A 263 17.83 -11.74 -10.58
N ASP A 264 16.56 -11.85 -10.94
CA ASP A 264 15.81 -13.10 -10.92
C ASP A 264 15.06 -13.29 -12.25
N ALA A 265 14.80 -14.56 -12.61
CA ALA A 265 13.99 -14.92 -13.76
C ALA A 265 12.48 -14.72 -13.51
N LEU A 266 12.07 -14.44 -12.28
CA LEU A 266 10.70 -14.13 -11.90
C LEU A 266 10.45 -12.63 -12.02
N ARG A 267 9.22 -12.29 -12.38
CA ARG A 267 8.81 -10.89 -12.54
C ARG A 267 8.64 -10.21 -11.18
N MET A 268 9.42 -9.17 -10.94
CA MET A 268 9.28 -8.32 -9.77
C MET A 268 8.27 -7.20 -10.04
N ASN A 269 7.20 -7.16 -9.25
CA ASN A 269 6.07 -6.25 -9.47
C ASN A 269 6.05 -5.08 -8.50
N ALA A 270 6.58 -5.25 -7.29
CA ALA A 270 6.60 -4.22 -6.26
C ALA A 270 7.77 -4.43 -5.29
N VAL A 271 8.14 -3.37 -4.59
CA VAL A 271 9.14 -3.36 -3.51
C VAL A 271 8.65 -2.50 -2.36
N ASP A 272 8.96 -2.92 -1.13
CA ASP A 272 8.75 -2.19 0.11
C ASP A 272 9.97 -2.38 1.02
N LEU A 273 10.22 -1.45 1.98
CA LEU A 273 11.43 -1.44 2.81
C LEU A 273 11.09 -1.35 4.29
N THR A 274 11.96 -1.95 5.12
CA THR A 274 12.01 -1.67 6.55
C THR A 274 12.48 -0.24 6.81
N ASP A 275 12.29 0.25 8.04
CA ASP A 275 12.61 1.61 8.46
C ASP A 275 14.06 2.02 8.24
N ASP A 276 14.97 1.11 8.52
CA ASP A 276 16.41 1.27 8.37
C ASP A 276 16.92 0.84 6.99
N GLY A 277 16.02 0.43 6.11
CA GLY A 277 16.34 -0.05 4.77
C GLY A 277 17.18 -1.32 4.72
N SER A 278 17.29 -2.08 5.84
CA SER A 278 18.10 -3.31 5.89
C SER A 278 17.44 -4.50 5.18
N VAL A 279 16.11 -4.49 5.09
CA VAL A 279 15.34 -5.56 4.43
C VAL A 279 14.41 -4.97 3.39
N ALA A 280 14.42 -5.55 2.19
CA ALA A 280 13.44 -5.28 1.15
C ALA A 280 12.45 -6.44 1.04
N LEU A 281 11.15 -6.14 1.03
CA LEU A 281 10.11 -7.06 0.62
C LEU A 281 9.85 -6.89 -0.87
N VAL A 282 10.09 -7.92 -1.65
CA VAL A 282 9.89 -7.92 -3.11
C VAL A 282 8.78 -8.89 -3.48
N THR A 283 7.91 -8.48 -4.38
CA THR A 283 6.90 -9.36 -4.98
C THR A 283 7.46 -9.95 -6.27
N GLU A 284 7.76 -11.24 -6.28
CA GLU A 284 8.23 -11.98 -7.45
C GLU A 284 7.11 -12.90 -7.96
N ASP A 285 6.41 -12.55 -9.04
CA ASP A 285 5.19 -13.21 -9.54
C ASP A 285 4.17 -13.45 -8.40
N ASN A 286 4.15 -14.64 -7.82
CA ASN A 286 3.30 -15.01 -6.68
C ASN A 286 4.08 -15.31 -5.40
N LEU A 287 5.36 -14.91 -5.32
CA LEU A 287 6.19 -15.05 -4.13
C LEU A 287 6.31 -13.71 -3.41
N ALA A 288 6.28 -13.75 -2.08
CA ALA A 288 6.84 -12.72 -1.22
C ALA A 288 8.27 -13.11 -0.88
N VAL A 289 9.23 -12.25 -1.17
CA VAL A 289 10.64 -12.50 -0.94
C VAL A 289 11.22 -11.38 -0.09
N LEU A 290 11.75 -11.73 1.09
CA LEU A 290 12.53 -10.82 1.92
C LEU A 290 13.99 -10.91 1.53
N VAL A 291 14.59 -9.78 1.22
CA VAL A 291 15.95 -9.65 0.70
C VAL A 291 16.78 -8.79 1.64
N ASP A 292 17.98 -9.27 2.00
CA ASP A 292 18.99 -8.47 2.67
C ASP A 292 19.54 -7.41 1.69
N THR A 293 19.29 -6.14 1.97
CA THR A 293 19.66 -5.03 1.09
C THR A 293 21.18 -4.80 1.02
N SER A 294 21.94 -5.31 1.97
CA SER A 294 23.40 -5.15 1.96
C SER A 294 24.10 -6.03 0.92
N ASN A 295 23.48 -7.15 0.53
CA ASN A 295 24.13 -8.13 -0.34
C ASN A 295 23.20 -8.80 -1.37
N GLY A 296 21.89 -8.52 -1.36
CA GLY A 296 20.90 -9.08 -2.27
C GLY A 296 20.46 -10.53 -1.98
N ASN A 297 20.87 -11.11 -0.86
CA ASN A 297 20.52 -12.47 -0.51
C ASN A 297 19.09 -12.61 -0.01
N THR A 298 18.44 -13.74 -0.32
CA THR A 298 17.13 -14.08 0.23
C THR A 298 17.23 -14.42 1.70
N LEU A 299 16.50 -13.71 2.55
CA LEU A 299 16.33 -14.00 3.96
C LEU A 299 15.19 -14.99 4.20
N PHE A 300 14.09 -14.79 3.46
CA PHE A 300 12.89 -15.63 3.57
C PHE A 300 12.08 -15.52 2.26
N SER A 301 11.35 -16.59 1.92
CA SER A 301 10.40 -16.54 0.81
C SER A 301 9.20 -17.43 1.08
N VAL A 302 8.04 -16.99 0.61
CA VAL A 302 6.80 -17.75 0.74
C VAL A 302 5.90 -17.49 -0.46
N ALA A 303 5.17 -18.52 -0.88
CA ALA A 303 4.17 -18.37 -1.92
C ALA A 303 2.98 -17.53 -1.41
N GLY A 304 2.62 -16.51 -2.17
CA GLY A 304 1.36 -15.79 -1.99
C GLY A 304 0.17 -16.58 -2.52
N SER A 305 -1.02 -16.10 -2.27
CA SER A 305 -2.27 -16.79 -2.61
C SER A 305 -2.85 -16.49 -4.00
N GLY A 306 -2.06 -15.93 -4.91
CA GLY A 306 -2.56 -15.64 -6.26
C GLY A 306 -1.51 -15.01 -7.17
N ALA A 307 -1.67 -15.22 -8.47
CA ALA A 307 -0.78 -14.66 -9.48
C ALA A 307 -0.90 -13.14 -9.56
N GLY A 308 0.23 -12.45 -9.72
CA GLY A 308 0.28 -11.01 -9.96
C GLY A 308 0.02 -10.14 -8.74
N ASN A 309 0.29 -10.66 -7.55
CA ASN A 309 0.14 -9.89 -6.30
C ASN A 309 1.15 -8.74 -6.25
N ILE A 310 0.65 -7.52 -6.31
CA ILE A 310 1.44 -6.29 -6.27
C ILE A 310 1.25 -5.52 -4.96
N PHE A 311 0.60 -6.13 -3.98
CA PHE A 311 0.17 -5.46 -2.75
C PHE A 311 0.68 -6.21 -1.52
N TYR A 312 2.01 -6.31 -1.41
CA TYR A 312 2.68 -6.79 -0.22
C TYR A 312 3.23 -5.60 0.56
N ARG A 313 3.19 -5.67 1.88
CA ARG A 313 3.69 -4.64 2.78
C ARG A 313 4.44 -5.27 3.93
N ILE A 314 5.43 -4.55 4.45
CA ILE A 314 6.25 -4.95 5.60
C ILE A 314 6.20 -3.87 6.68
N SER A 315 6.26 -4.26 7.97
CA SER A 315 6.38 -3.35 9.10
C SER A 315 7.76 -2.69 9.15
N GLY A 316 7.85 -1.55 9.83
CA GLY A 316 9.08 -0.79 9.93
C GLY A 316 10.26 -1.57 10.51
N ASP A 317 10.02 -2.41 11.50
CA ASP A 317 11.04 -3.29 12.10
C ASP A 317 11.25 -4.62 11.36
N GLY A 318 10.52 -4.85 10.27
CA GLY A 318 10.56 -6.08 9.50
C GLY A 318 9.91 -7.29 10.17
N SER A 319 9.33 -7.13 11.37
CA SER A 319 8.80 -8.28 12.13
C SER A 319 7.48 -8.82 11.59
N VAL A 320 6.73 -8.03 10.82
CA VAL A 320 5.43 -8.41 10.24
C VAL A 320 5.40 -8.08 8.76
N PHE A 321 4.93 -8.99 7.94
CA PHE A 321 4.57 -8.68 6.56
C PHE A 321 3.27 -9.38 6.15
N VAL A 322 2.62 -8.86 5.11
CA VAL A 322 1.39 -9.40 4.57
C VAL A 322 1.53 -9.79 3.11
N THR A 323 0.75 -10.79 2.71
CA THR A 323 0.53 -11.13 1.30
C THR A 323 -0.95 -11.01 0.98
N GLY A 324 -1.25 -10.34 -0.12
CA GLY A 324 -2.62 -10.18 -0.63
C GLY A 324 -2.95 -11.18 -1.74
N GLY A 325 -4.07 -10.99 -2.41
CA GLY A 325 -4.55 -11.83 -3.49
C GLY A 325 -5.88 -12.51 -3.19
N PHE A 326 -6.01 -13.80 -3.52
CA PHE A 326 -7.23 -14.57 -3.22
C PHE A 326 -7.42 -14.83 -1.72
N ASN A 327 -6.33 -14.94 -0.96
CA ASN A 327 -6.35 -14.94 0.49
C ASN A 327 -5.57 -13.73 1.00
N PHE A 328 -5.75 -13.42 2.27
CA PHE A 328 -4.93 -12.46 2.99
C PHE A 328 -4.19 -13.20 4.09
N ASP A 329 -2.87 -13.27 3.98
CA ASP A 329 -2.01 -13.96 4.93
C ASP A 329 -1.10 -12.96 5.63
N VAL A 330 -0.95 -13.10 6.94
CA VAL A 330 -0.04 -12.31 7.76
C VAL A 330 1.04 -13.22 8.33
N TYR A 331 2.28 -12.81 8.14
CA TYR A 331 3.46 -13.48 8.64
C TYR A 331 4.12 -12.64 9.71
N LYS A 332 4.51 -13.30 10.82
CA LYS A 332 5.21 -12.65 11.93
C LYS A 332 6.50 -13.40 12.24
N TYR A 333 7.58 -12.65 12.47
CA TYR A 333 8.86 -13.19 12.88
C TYR A 333 8.80 -13.64 14.35
N ASP A 334 9.18 -14.89 14.62
CA ASP A 334 9.15 -15.50 15.96
C ASP A 334 10.52 -15.46 16.68
N GLY A 335 11.51 -14.78 16.10
CA GLY A 335 12.90 -14.74 16.57
C GLY A 335 13.81 -15.72 15.83
N THR A 336 13.26 -16.59 14.99
CA THR A 336 14.00 -17.59 14.20
C THR A 336 13.60 -17.58 12.74
N THR A 337 12.30 -17.53 12.48
CA THR A 337 11.73 -17.54 11.14
C THR A 337 10.36 -16.83 11.13
N TYR A 338 9.78 -16.64 9.95
CA TYR A 338 8.44 -16.10 9.83
C TYR A 338 7.40 -17.21 9.88
N GLN A 339 6.41 -17.03 10.76
CA GLN A 339 5.27 -17.92 10.92
C GLN A 339 4.00 -17.23 10.42
N ARG A 340 3.14 -17.95 9.70
CA ARG A 340 1.83 -17.43 9.33
C ARG A 340 0.91 -17.39 10.55
N VAL A 341 0.57 -16.18 11.01
CA VAL A 341 -0.26 -15.95 12.21
C VAL A 341 -1.72 -15.69 11.89
N ILE A 342 -2.01 -15.17 10.68
CA ILE A 342 -3.37 -14.97 10.19
C ILE A 342 -3.47 -15.59 8.80
N HIS A 343 -4.56 -16.31 8.57
CA HIS A 343 -4.97 -16.80 7.25
C HIS A 343 -6.44 -16.47 7.05
N PHE A 344 -6.73 -15.51 6.20
CA PHE A 344 -8.10 -15.09 5.92
C PHE A 344 -8.49 -15.46 4.50
N THR A 345 -9.36 -16.48 4.39
CA THR A 345 -9.87 -16.97 3.11
C THR A 345 -11.09 -16.17 2.71
N ARG A 346 -11.14 -15.74 1.45
CA ARG A 346 -12.26 -15.06 0.83
C ARG A 346 -13.03 -15.98 -0.12
N PRO A 347 -14.25 -15.62 -0.52
CA PRO A 347 -14.92 -16.30 -1.62
C PRO A 347 -14.03 -16.32 -2.89
N SER A 348 -14.10 -17.38 -3.67
CA SER A 348 -13.20 -17.62 -4.81
C SER A 348 -13.24 -16.54 -5.90
N SER A 349 -14.28 -15.71 -5.92
CA SER A 349 -14.42 -14.56 -6.83
C SER A 349 -13.88 -13.24 -6.23
N TRP A 350 -13.30 -13.27 -5.04
CA TRP A 350 -12.77 -12.08 -4.38
C TRP A 350 -11.25 -12.04 -4.47
N PHE A 351 -10.73 -10.84 -4.70
CA PHE A 351 -9.30 -10.59 -4.78
C PHE A 351 -8.93 -9.33 -4.01
N GLY A 352 -7.87 -9.38 -3.19
CA GLY A 352 -7.33 -8.24 -2.49
C GLY A 352 -6.50 -7.39 -3.42
N GLY A 353 -6.99 -6.19 -3.70
CA GLY A 353 -6.32 -5.24 -4.59
C GLY A 353 -5.39 -4.26 -3.85
N ALA A 354 -5.48 -4.18 -2.53
CA ALA A 354 -4.65 -3.31 -1.70
C ALA A 354 -4.46 -3.93 -0.32
N ALA A 355 -3.27 -3.79 0.26
CA ALA A 355 -2.95 -4.29 1.59
C ALA A 355 -2.11 -3.28 2.36
N ILE A 356 -2.25 -3.26 3.68
CA ILE A 356 -1.50 -2.43 4.61
C ILE A 356 -0.89 -3.26 5.72
N VAL A 357 0.23 -2.76 6.23
CA VAL A 357 0.79 -3.07 7.55
C VAL A 357 1.13 -1.74 8.20
N SER A 358 0.67 -1.48 9.42
CA SER A 358 1.14 -0.30 10.16
C SER A 358 2.65 -0.43 10.42
N ARG A 359 3.33 0.70 10.48
CA ARG A 359 4.78 0.71 10.67
C ARG A 359 5.21 -0.04 11.93
N ASP A 360 4.44 0.06 13.03
CA ASP A 360 4.66 -0.67 14.27
C ASP A 360 4.27 -2.17 14.21
N GLY A 361 3.78 -2.66 13.09
CA GLY A 361 3.35 -4.04 12.89
C GLY A 361 2.11 -4.46 13.68
N SER A 362 1.42 -3.54 14.34
CA SER A 362 0.29 -3.86 15.22
C SER A 362 -1.03 -4.12 14.47
N THR A 363 -1.22 -3.45 13.34
CA THR A 363 -2.47 -3.48 12.56
C THR A 363 -2.18 -3.81 11.11
N VAL A 364 -2.97 -4.71 10.56
CA VAL A 364 -2.90 -5.11 9.16
C VAL A 364 -4.28 -5.12 8.53
N GLY A 365 -4.37 -4.94 7.23
CA GLY A 365 -5.65 -4.94 6.56
C GLY A 365 -5.57 -4.97 5.04
N SER A 366 -6.73 -5.03 4.41
CA SER A 366 -6.83 -5.04 2.95
C SER A 366 -8.18 -4.52 2.49
N PHE A 367 -8.20 -3.93 1.31
CA PHE A 367 -9.41 -3.72 0.54
C PHE A 367 -9.49 -4.78 -0.56
N ALA A 368 -10.54 -5.60 -0.50
CA ALA A 368 -10.80 -6.65 -1.47
C ALA A 368 -12.08 -6.38 -2.25
N GLY A 369 -12.12 -6.81 -3.49
CA GLY A 369 -13.27 -6.68 -4.35
C GLY A 369 -13.64 -7.98 -5.05
N ASN A 370 -14.91 -8.11 -5.43
CA ASN A 370 -15.45 -9.25 -6.18
C ASN A 370 -15.28 -9.01 -7.67
N TYR A 371 -14.29 -9.66 -8.30
CA TYR A 371 -14.05 -9.51 -9.72
C TYR A 371 -15.15 -10.18 -10.60
N ALA A 372 -15.94 -11.12 -10.07
CA ALA A 372 -17.01 -11.75 -10.84
C ALA A 372 -18.21 -10.81 -11.09
N ASN A 373 -18.36 -9.75 -10.31
CA ASN A 373 -19.35 -8.70 -10.53
C ASN A 373 -18.72 -7.37 -10.93
N ASN A 374 -17.57 -7.42 -11.61
CA ASN A 374 -16.86 -6.24 -12.10
C ASN A 374 -16.37 -5.32 -10.97
N TRP A 375 -16.00 -5.89 -9.80
CA TRP A 375 -15.53 -5.15 -8.62
C TRP A 375 -16.57 -4.17 -8.05
N LEU A 376 -17.87 -4.39 -8.35
CA LEU A 376 -18.96 -3.54 -7.85
C LEU A 376 -19.33 -3.83 -6.39
N THR A 377 -18.79 -4.89 -5.80
CA THR A 377 -18.85 -5.12 -4.35
C THR A 377 -17.45 -5.33 -3.82
N GLY A 378 -17.18 -4.77 -2.67
CA GLY A 378 -15.89 -4.84 -2.00
C GLY A 378 -16.03 -4.79 -0.49
N GLU A 379 -14.91 -4.99 0.19
CA GLU A 379 -14.85 -4.96 1.65
C GLU A 379 -13.45 -4.53 2.09
N VAL A 380 -13.38 -3.51 2.93
CA VAL A 380 -12.21 -3.19 3.73
C VAL A 380 -12.29 -3.98 5.01
N PHE A 381 -11.20 -4.61 5.44
CA PHE A 381 -11.13 -5.33 6.72
C PHE A 381 -9.78 -5.12 7.39
N LEU A 382 -9.79 -5.13 8.72
CA LEU A 382 -8.62 -4.91 9.56
C LEU A 382 -8.48 -6.04 10.58
N PHE A 383 -7.22 -6.38 10.90
CA PHE A 383 -6.86 -7.33 11.93
C PHE A 383 -5.87 -6.72 12.92
N ASP A 384 -6.00 -7.13 14.17
CA ASP A 384 -5.01 -6.92 15.21
C ASP A 384 -4.01 -8.09 15.18
N VAL A 385 -2.73 -7.77 15.00
CA VAL A 385 -1.67 -8.78 14.83
C VAL A 385 -1.37 -9.52 16.11
N ALA A 386 -1.51 -8.86 17.27
CA ALA A 386 -1.17 -9.46 18.56
C ALA A 386 -2.18 -10.55 18.95
N SER A 387 -3.46 -10.30 18.75
CA SER A 387 -4.53 -11.27 19.03
C SER A 387 -4.84 -12.18 17.85
N ALA A 388 -4.35 -11.87 16.65
CA ALA A 388 -4.68 -12.50 15.38
C ALA A 388 -6.20 -12.49 15.07
N GLN A 389 -6.92 -11.49 15.58
CA GLN A 389 -8.37 -11.37 15.42
C GLN A 389 -8.73 -10.24 14.47
N MET A 390 -9.82 -10.43 13.71
CA MET A 390 -10.43 -9.37 12.92
C MET A 390 -10.97 -8.29 13.86
N ILE A 391 -10.53 -7.04 13.67
CA ILE A 391 -11.05 -5.88 14.38
C ILE A 391 -12.44 -5.54 13.85
N GLY A 392 -12.62 -5.55 12.53
CA GLY A 392 -13.87 -5.28 11.88
C GLY A 392 -13.73 -5.25 10.35
N SER A 393 -14.86 -5.02 9.69
CA SER A 393 -14.89 -4.84 8.24
C SER A 393 -15.92 -3.79 7.82
N TYR A 394 -15.71 -3.22 6.64
CA TYR A 394 -16.57 -2.21 6.04
C TYR A 394 -16.89 -2.60 4.58
N PRO A 395 -18.09 -3.18 4.35
CA PRO A 395 -18.50 -3.56 3.00
C PRO A 395 -18.91 -2.33 2.19
N VAL A 396 -18.60 -2.36 0.90
CA VAL A 396 -19.06 -1.39 -0.10
C VAL A 396 -19.81 -2.10 -1.21
N SER A 397 -20.80 -1.41 -1.77
CA SER A 397 -21.57 -1.93 -2.90
C SER A 397 -21.93 -0.79 -3.83
N GLY A 398 -21.72 -0.98 -5.11
CA GLY A 398 -22.01 0.00 -6.14
C GLY A 398 -22.73 -0.61 -7.33
N THR A 399 -22.98 0.25 -8.29
CA THR A 399 -23.74 -0.05 -9.52
C THR A 399 -23.01 0.49 -10.75
N GLY A 400 -23.50 0.15 -11.93
CA GLY A 400 -22.93 0.63 -13.19
C GLY A 400 -22.14 -0.45 -13.94
N GLN A 401 -21.43 -0.03 -14.99
CA GLN A 401 -20.68 -0.92 -15.88
C GLN A 401 -19.16 -0.87 -15.65
N TYR A 402 -18.66 0.15 -14.95
CA TYR A 402 -17.24 0.33 -14.71
C TYR A 402 -16.78 -0.40 -13.45
N GLN A 403 -15.57 -0.89 -13.49
CA GLN A 403 -15.04 -1.69 -12.38
C GLN A 403 -14.49 -0.80 -11.25
N GLY A 404 -14.86 -1.12 -10.01
CA GLY A 404 -14.43 -0.41 -8.80
C GLY A 404 -13.16 -0.99 -8.16
N THR A 405 -12.13 -1.31 -8.95
CA THR A 405 -10.92 -2.04 -8.52
C THR A 405 -10.19 -1.32 -7.37
N PRO A 406 -9.92 -1.99 -6.24
CA PRO A 406 -8.99 -1.49 -5.22
C PRO A 406 -7.56 -1.39 -5.77
N VAL A 407 -6.85 -0.28 -5.50
CA VAL A 407 -5.55 -0.01 -6.15
C VAL A 407 -4.45 0.46 -5.21
N GLY A 408 -4.76 1.01 -4.06
CA GLY A 408 -3.77 1.53 -3.12
C GLY A 408 -4.26 1.46 -1.68
N ALA A 409 -3.33 1.34 -0.75
CA ALA A 409 -3.61 1.44 0.68
C ALA A 409 -2.35 1.85 1.44
N GLU A 410 -2.52 2.72 2.43
CA GLU A 410 -1.45 3.18 3.32
C GLU A 410 -2.01 3.40 4.72
N SER A 411 -1.10 3.41 5.71
CA SER A 411 -1.43 3.68 7.11
C SER A 411 -0.44 4.67 7.73
N ASN A 412 -0.87 5.31 8.81
CA ASN A 412 0.07 6.01 9.67
C ASN A 412 0.89 5.02 10.52
N ASP A 413 1.88 5.53 11.26
CA ASP A 413 2.88 4.72 11.95
C ASP A 413 2.28 3.66 12.89
N ASN A 414 1.25 4.00 13.64
CA ASN A 414 0.67 3.14 14.68
C ASN A 414 -0.66 2.49 14.27
N GLY A 415 -1.03 2.54 12.99
CA GLY A 415 -2.24 1.92 12.47
C GLY A 415 -3.54 2.47 13.06
N THR A 416 -3.55 3.73 13.51
CA THR A 416 -4.77 4.40 13.98
C THR A 416 -5.54 5.08 12.86
N VAL A 417 -4.88 5.34 11.73
CA VAL A 417 -5.45 5.90 10.50
C VAL A 417 -5.00 5.08 9.31
N MET A 418 -5.94 4.63 8.52
CA MET A 418 -5.69 3.80 7.33
C MET A 418 -6.52 4.32 6.16
N ALA A 419 -5.88 4.49 5.01
CA ALA A 419 -6.52 4.96 3.80
C ALA A 419 -6.47 3.89 2.70
N PHE A 420 -7.57 3.78 1.95
CA PHE A 420 -7.72 2.83 0.85
C PHE A 420 -8.22 3.56 -0.39
N ALA A 421 -7.55 3.35 -1.52
CA ALA A 421 -7.90 3.91 -2.81
C ALA A 421 -8.50 2.85 -3.73
N SER A 422 -9.47 3.26 -4.54
CA SER A 422 -10.07 2.43 -5.58
C SER A 422 -10.38 3.25 -6.84
N TRP A 423 -10.63 2.55 -7.94
CA TRP A 423 -11.10 3.21 -9.16
C TRP A 423 -12.50 3.82 -9.00
N GLY A 424 -13.20 3.52 -7.89
CA GLY A 424 -14.58 3.92 -7.70
C GLY A 424 -15.53 3.16 -8.64
N THR A 425 -16.81 3.53 -8.61
CA THR A 425 -17.82 2.99 -9.53
C THR A 425 -18.27 4.04 -10.52
N GLU A 426 -18.98 3.64 -11.58
CA GLU A 426 -19.50 4.57 -12.58
C GLU A 426 -20.30 5.73 -11.98
N PHE A 427 -21.00 5.49 -10.88
CA PHE A 427 -21.87 6.47 -10.22
C PHE A 427 -21.29 6.99 -8.90
N HIS A 428 -20.01 6.72 -8.61
CA HIS A 428 -19.36 7.12 -7.35
C HIS A 428 -20.15 6.66 -6.11
N ASP A 429 -20.57 5.37 -6.11
CA ASP A 429 -21.36 4.81 -5.00
C ASP A 429 -20.62 4.80 -3.67
N TRP A 430 -19.29 4.83 -3.69
CA TRP A 430 -18.42 5.09 -2.55
C TRP A 430 -17.29 6.05 -2.95
N PRO A 431 -16.67 6.76 -1.99
CA PRO A 431 -15.51 7.62 -2.24
C PRO A 431 -14.35 6.84 -2.86
N GLU A 432 -13.63 7.43 -3.80
CA GLU A 432 -12.46 6.83 -4.44
C GLU A 432 -11.31 6.62 -3.44
N VAL A 433 -11.21 7.47 -2.40
CA VAL A 433 -10.36 7.26 -1.23
C VAL A 433 -11.23 7.25 0.02
N MET A 434 -11.13 6.17 0.78
CA MET A 434 -11.80 5.98 2.07
C MET A 434 -10.76 5.93 3.17
N VAL A 435 -10.97 6.68 4.27
CA VAL A 435 -10.05 6.74 5.41
C VAL A 435 -10.76 6.22 6.65
N PHE A 436 -10.14 5.27 7.31
CA PHE A 436 -10.68 4.59 8.48
C PHE A 436 -9.81 4.80 9.71
N ASN A 437 -10.44 4.82 10.89
CA ASN A 437 -9.73 4.61 12.13
C ASN A 437 -9.53 3.11 12.41
N ARG A 438 -8.81 2.77 13.50
CA ARG A 438 -8.57 1.37 13.88
C ARG A 438 -9.86 0.58 14.16
N ASN A 439 -10.96 1.23 14.52
CA ASN A 439 -12.25 0.55 14.74
C ASN A 439 -13.03 0.29 13.45
N VAL A 440 -12.46 0.61 12.29
CA VAL A 440 -13.11 0.55 10.97
C VAL A 440 -14.25 1.57 10.82
N ASP A 441 -14.21 2.67 11.58
CA ASP A 441 -15.09 3.81 11.35
C ASP A 441 -14.54 4.66 10.23
N LEU A 442 -15.38 5.07 9.27
CA LEU A 442 -15.01 5.98 8.20
C LEU A 442 -14.84 7.39 8.77
N ILE A 443 -13.62 7.92 8.77
CA ILE A 443 -13.24 9.21 9.37
C ILE A 443 -12.79 10.25 8.35
N GLY A 444 -12.59 9.85 7.10
CA GLY A 444 -12.20 10.73 6.01
C GLY A 444 -12.56 10.15 4.66
N ALA A 445 -12.68 11.01 3.65
CA ALA A 445 -12.96 10.61 2.28
C ALA A 445 -12.46 11.63 1.27
N ILE A 446 -11.98 11.17 0.10
CA ILE A 446 -11.73 12.01 -1.07
C ILE A 446 -12.60 11.50 -2.21
N ASN A 447 -13.39 12.42 -2.79
CA ASN A 447 -14.23 12.13 -3.94
C ASN A 447 -13.58 12.73 -5.19
N PHE A 448 -13.00 11.89 -6.02
CA PHE A 448 -12.40 12.32 -7.26
C PHE A 448 -13.42 12.41 -8.40
N PRO A 449 -13.16 13.21 -9.43
CA PRO A 449 -14.00 13.23 -10.63
C PRO A 449 -13.91 11.95 -11.45
N GLY A 450 -12.92 11.12 -11.18
CA GLY A 450 -12.64 9.84 -11.82
C GLY A 450 -11.97 8.88 -10.86
N SER A 451 -11.17 7.95 -11.36
CA SER A 451 -10.57 6.88 -10.56
C SER A 451 -9.37 7.34 -9.76
N ALA A 452 -9.27 6.95 -8.48
CA ALA A 452 -8.03 7.07 -7.72
C ALA A 452 -7.00 6.04 -8.21
N PHE A 453 -5.71 6.39 -8.10
CA PHE A 453 -4.57 5.54 -8.42
C PHE A 453 -3.60 5.40 -7.26
N GLY A 454 -3.38 6.46 -6.50
CA GLY A 454 -2.50 6.49 -5.34
C GLY A 454 -3.16 7.08 -4.11
N VAL A 455 -2.68 6.69 -2.95
CA VAL A 455 -3.03 7.27 -1.65
C VAL A 455 -1.83 7.17 -0.72
N ASP A 456 -1.66 8.18 0.13
CA ASP A 456 -0.68 8.14 1.21
C ASP A 456 -1.19 8.87 2.45
N VAL A 457 -0.62 8.53 3.63
CA VAL A 457 -1.02 9.03 4.96
C VAL A 457 0.21 9.55 5.68
N SER A 458 0.10 10.72 6.33
CA SER A 458 1.19 11.24 7.16
C SER A 458 1.47 10.34 8.38
N THR A 459 2.68 10.39 8.91
CA THR A 459 3.12 9.58 10.06
C THR A 459 2.22 9.72 11.28
N ASP A 460 1.74 10.95 11.53
CA ASP A 460 0.84 11.27 12.64
C ASP A 460 -0.65 11.01 12.32
N GLY A 461 -0.97 10.66 11.08
CA GLY A 461 -2.33 10.42 10.62
C GLY A 461 -3.20 11.67 10.48
N GLN A 462 -2.62 12.88 10.52
CA GLN A 462 -3.40 14.12 10.38
C GLN A 462 -3.76 14.43 8.93
N TYR A 463 -2.94 13.98 7.98
CA TYR A 463 -3.10 14.30 6.57
C TYR A 463 -3.22 13.03 5.73
N VAL A 464 -4.07 13.12 4.71
CA VAL A 464 -4.20 12.07 3.68
C VAL A 464 -4.18 12.74 2.32
N VAL A 465 -3.34 12.22 1.45
CA VAL A 465 -3.25 12.65 0.06
C VAL A 465 -3.74 11.56 -0.87
N GLY A 466 -4.46 11.94 -1.92
CA GLY A 466 -4.86 11.04 -2.99
C GLY A 466 -4.48 11.58 -4.36
N GLY A 467 -4.18 10.67 -5.28
CA GLY A 467 -3.93 10.94 -6.69
C GLY A 467 -4.92 10.23 -7.59
N SER A 468 -5.36 10.88 -8.67
CA SER A 468 -6.43 10.36 -9.52
C SER A 468 -6.26 10.69 -11.00
N LYS A 469 -7.04 9.99 -11.82
CA LYS A 469 -7.41 10.37 -13.18
C LYS A 469 -8.67 11.24 -13.16
N ALA A 470 -8.82 12.13 -14.13
CA ALA A 470 -10.00 13.02 -14.22
C ALA A 470 -11.28 12.31 -14.69
N VAL A 471 -11.17 11.12 -15.28
CA VAL A 471 -12.29 10.27 -15.71
C VAL A 471 -12.10 8.88 -15.12
N HIS A 472 -13.14 8.07 -15.17
CA HIS A 472 -13.04 6.68 -14.68
C HIS A 472 -11.93 5.90 -15.43
N ALA A 473 -11.24 4.98 -14.78
CA ALA A 473 -10.11 4.24 -15.34
C ALA A 473 -10.48 3.50 -16.65
N ASN A 474 -11.72 3.00 -16.77
CA ASN A 474 -12.24 2.36 -17.98
C ASN A 474 -12.61 3.33 -19.11
N GLN A 475 -12.56 4.64 -18.87
CA GLN A 475 -12.88 5.64 -19.89
C GLN A 475 -11.62 6.21 -20.54
N PHE A 476 -11.75 6.54 -21.84
CA PHE A 476 -10.74 7.34 -22.51
C PHE A 476 -10.72 8.76 -21.93
N GLY A 477 -9.54 9.29 -21.75
CA GLY A 477 -9.33 10.64 -21.29
C GLY A 477 -8.02 10.76 -20.54
N SER A 478 -7.56 11.98 -20.44
CA SER A 478 -6.40 12.39 -19.65
C SER A 478 -6.87 13.35 -18.55
N GLY A 479 -5.90 13.92 -17.86
CA GLY A 479 -6.14 14.78 -16.71
C GLY A 479 -6.21 13.97 -15.43
N GLY A 480 -5.95 14.64 -14.34
CA GLY A 480 -5.92 14.07 -13.02
C GLY A 480 -5.97 15.12 -11.93
N ARG A 481 -6.04 14.66 -10.71
CA ARG A 481 -6.06 15.51 -9.52
C ARG A 481 -5.19 14.92 -8.44
N ILE A 482 -4.48 15.79 -7.74
CA ILE A 482 -3.94 15.53 -6.40
C ILE A 482 -4.78 16.32 -5.42
N GLU A 483 -5.22 15.68 -4.35
CA GLU A 483 -6.02 16.34 -3.30
C GLU A 483 -5.46 15.95 -1.94
N LEU A 484 -5.19 16.96 -1.09
CA LEU A 484 -4.77 16.82 0.30
C LEU A 484 -5.93 17.17 1.22
N ILE A 485 -6.26 16.26 2.11
CA ILE A 485 -7.23 16.50 3.18
C ILE A 485 -6.55 16.48 4.54
N GLN A 486 -7.04 17.30 5.46
CA GLN A 486 -6.73 17.22 6.89
C GLN A 486 -7.88 16.55 7.61
N LEU A 487 -7.55 15.49 8.34
CA LEU A 487 -8.52 14.82 9.20
C LEU A 487 -8.78 15.67 10.44
N GLN A 488 -10.04 15.66 10.90
CA GLN A 488 -10.36 16.29 12.16
C GLN A 488 -9.68 15.54 13.29
N PRO A 489 -9.15 16.25 14.32
CA PRO A 489 -8.61 15.58 15.49
C PRO A 489 -9.66 14.61 16.05
N GLN A 490 -9.29 13.34 16.12
CA GLN A 490 -10.16 12.36 16.76
C GLN A 490 -10.31 12.75 18.24
N PRO A 491 -11.52 12.77 18.81
CA PRO A 491 -11.69 13.03 20.22
C PRO A 491 -10.81 12.06 20.99
N THR A 492 -9.88 12.58 21.75
CA THR A 492 -9.04 11.77 22.65
C THR A 492 -10.00 10.93 23.49
N PRO A 493 -9.88 9.59 23.51
CA PRO A 493 -10.75 8.77 24.30
C PRO A 493 -10.70 9.27 25.75
N THR A 494 -11.82 9.74 26.25
CA THR A 494 -11.92 10.15 27.66
C THR A 494 -11.49 8.94 28.47
N PRO A 495 -10.45 9.08 29.32
CA PRO A 495 -9.97 7.95 30.10
C PRO A 495 -11.17 7.35 30.83
N THR A 496 -11.49 6.11 30.55
CA THR A 496 -12.52 5.38 31.27
C THR A 496 -12.19 5.52 32.75
N PRO A 497 -13.10 6.04 33.60
CA PRO A 497 -12.80 6.23 35.00
C PRO A 497 -12.36 4.88 35.56
N THR A 498 -11.08 4.81 35.92
CA THR A 498 -10.53 3.64 36.59
C THR A 498 -11.35 3.47 37.84
N THR A 499 -12.14 2.40 37.92
CA THR A 499 -12.89 2.09 39.12
C THR A 499 -11.89 2.01 40.26
N THR A 500 -11.89 3.05 41.11
CA THR A 500 -11.07 3.05 42.33
C THR A 500 -11.40 1.75 43.06
N PRO A 501 -10.42 0.86 43.29
CA PRO A 501 -10.71 -0.37 43.98
C PRO A 501 -11.35 -0.01 45.33
N SER A 502 -12.52 -0.56 45.57
CA SER A 502 -13.20 -0.40 46.87
C SER A 502 -12.20 -0.75 47.96
N PRO A 503 -12.07 0.08 49.02
CA PRO A 503 -11.08 -0.18 50.06
C PRO A 503 -11.35 -1.60 50.62
N THR A 504 -10.37 -2.47 50.39
CA THR A 504 -10.37 -3.81 50.99
C THR A 504 -10.34 -3.62 52.49
N VAL A 505 -11.35 -4.07 53.22
CA VAL A 505 -11.39 -4.05 54.69
C VAL A 505 -10.17 -4.83 55.17
N THR A 506 -9.18 -4.10 55.68
CA THR A 506 -7.98 -4.70 56.27
C THR A 506 -8.44 -5.55 57.47
N PRO A 507 -8.21 -6.87 57.51
CA PRO A 507 -8.54 -7.67 58.68
C PRO A 507 -7.71 -7.15 59.85
N THR A 508 -8.37 -6.86 60.95
CA THR A 508 -7.76 -6.48 62.24
C THR A 508 -6.74 -7.55 62.63
N ALA A 509 -5.48 -7.15 62.75
CA ALA A 509 -4.38 -8.05 63.09
C ALA A 509 -4.62 -8.65 64.48
N THR A 510 -4.87 -9.93 64.54
CA THR A 510 -4.79 -10.73 65.75
C THR A 510 -3.33 -10.88 66.10
N GLY A 511 -2.93 -10.36 67.29
CA GLY A 511 -1.52 -10.32 67.70
C GLY A 511 -0.88 -11.72 67.71
N THR A 512 0.09 -11.92 66.86
CA THR A 512 0.94 -13.11 66.81
C THR A 512 2.22 -12.82 67.56
N ALA A 513 2.60 -13.73 68.44
CA ALA A 513 3.77 -13.66 69.31
C ALA A 513 5.06 -13.43 68.51
N THR A 514 5.90 -12.54 69.02
CA THR A 514 7.23 -12.16 68.52
C THR A 514 8.17 -13.36 68.46
N PRO A 515 8.69 -13.77 67.31
CA PRO A 515 9.75 -14.77 67.25
C PRO A 515 11.11 -14.16 67.61
N THR A 516 11.86 -14.92 68.38
CA THR A 516 13.25 -14.64 68.80
C THR A 516 14.17 -14.49 67.56
N PRO A 517 15.07 -13.52 67.53
CA PRO A 517 15.94 -13.32 66.38
C PRO A 517 16.98 -14.44 66.26
N THR A 518 16.91 -15.21 65.16
CA THR A 518 17.94 -16.15 64.73
C THR A 518 19.02 -15.38 64.00
N THR A 519 20.26 -15.48 64.43
CA THR A 519 21.44 -14.86 63.81
C THR A 519 21.74 -15.52 62.48
N THR A 520 21.58 -14.81 61.38
CA THR A 520 21.96 -15.25 60.03
C THR A 520 23.46 -15.20 59.83
N PRO A 521 24.13 -16.25 59.33
CA PRO A 521 25.55 -16.18 59.02
C PRO A 521 25.83 -15.20 57.89
N ARG A 522 26.85 -14.39 58.07
CA ARG A 522 27.35 -13.38 57.10
C ARG A 522 27.88 -14.09 55.84
N ALA A 523 27.28 -13.79 54.67
CA ALA A 523 27.76 -14.30 53.41
C ALA A 523 29.17 -13.77 53.07
N THR A 524 30.04 -14.68 52.70
CA THR A 524 31.40 -14.40 52.22
C THR A 524 31.33 -13.78 50.82
N PRO A 525 32.02 -12.66 50.51
CA PRO A 525 32.04 -12.08 49.20
C PRO A 525 32.71 -13.01 48.18
N LEU A 526 32.07 -13.22 47.03
CA LEU A 526 32.65 -13.89 45.87
C LEU A 526 33.80 -13.05 45.26
N PRO A 527 34.89 -13.70 44.83
CA PRO A 527 35.99 -12.98 44.18
C PRO A 527 35.57 -12.41 42.84
N ARG A 528 35.97 -11.16 42.57
CA ARG A 528 35.76 -10.48 41.29
C ARG A 528 36.45 -11.24 40.14
N PRO A 529 35.78 -11.40 38.98
CA PRO A 529 36.44 -11.92 37.79
C PRO A 529 37.60 -11.03 37.35
N ARG A 530 38.70 -11.64 36.98
CA ARG A 530 39.91 -10.98 36.48
C ARG A 530 39.63 -10.48 35.05
N PRO A 531 40.00 -9.24 34.69
CA PRO A 531 39.85 -8.77 33.30
C PRO A 531 40.71 -9.63 32.35
N SER A 532 40.13 -9.99 31.22
CA SER A 532 40.84 -10.67 30.14
C SER A 532 41.91 -9.77 29.52
N PRO A 533 43.10 -10.27 29.20
CA PRO A 533 44.13 -9.48 28.56
C PRO A 533 43.72 -9.10 27.13
N HIS A 534 43.90 -7.85 26.78
CA HIS A 534 43.74 -7.35 25.42
C HIS A 534 44.69 -8.06 24.43
N PRO A 535 44.27 -8.42 23.24
CA PRO A 535 45.17 -8.93 22.22
C PRO A 535 46.17 -7.85 21.79
N ARG A 536 47.42 -8.24 21.70
CA ARG A 536 48.56 -7.39 21.29
C ARG A 536 48.46 -7.12 19.79
N PRO A 537 48.63 -5.89 19.33
CA PRO A 537 48.67 -5.61 17.90
C PRO A 537 49.89 -6.30 17.24
N THR A 538 49.68 -6.90 16.09
CA THR A 538 50.71 -7.48 15.24
C THR A 538 51.49 -6.33 14.57
N PRO A 539 52.83 -6.36 14.56
CA PRO A 539 53.60 -5.36 13.85
C PRO A 539 53.52 -5.54 12.32
N PRO A 540 53.85 -4.46 11.55
CA PRO A 540 53.67 -4.38 10.10
C PRO A 540 54.55 -5.37 9.33
#